data_8f131a6d7df4e0e4aab42104c530d770
#
_entry.id   8f131a6d7df4e0e4aab42104c530d770
#
_cell.length_a   1.000
_cell.length_b   1.000
_cell.length_c   1.000
_cell.angle_alpha   90.00
_cell.angle_beta   90.00
_cell.angle_gamma   90.00
#
_symmetry.space_group_name_H-M   'P 1'
#
loop_
_entity.id
_entity.type
_entity.pdbx_description
1 polymer ?
#
loop_
_entity_poly.entity_id
_entity_poly.type
_entity_poly.pdbx_seq_one_letter_code
_entity_poly.pdbx_strand_id
1 'polypeptide(L)'
;MQASSPEVSSAQLPPIPAKRYFTIGEVSELCGVKPHVLRYWEQEFTQLKPVKRRGNRRYYQHHEVLLIRRIRQLLYEEGFTISGARNRLGEAAIQRQEELTEVERCKALLAELRIDVADALAELRA
;
A
#
# COMPACT_ATOMS: atom_id res chain seq x y z
N MET A 1 -24.46 -0.40 -23.86
CA MET A 1 -24.14 0.00 -23.33
C MET A 1 -23.48 -0.21 -22.74
N GLN A 2 -22.79 -0.03 -22.60
CA GLN A 2 -22.08 -0.10 -22.02
C GLN A 2 -22.14 -0.19 -21.01
N ALA A 3 -22.24 -0.51 -20.90
CA ALA A 3 -22.26 -0.76 -19.93
C ALA A 3 -21.66 -0.36 -19.15
N SER A 4 -21.58 0.29 -19.31
CA SER A 4 -21.12 0.73 -18.50
C SER A 4 -20.40 0.35 -17.73
N SER A 5 -19.96 -0.07 -18.08
CA SER A 5 -19.12 -0.50 -17.30
C SER A 5 -18.55 0.46 -16.50
N PRO A 6 -18.65 0.32 -15.43
CA PRO A 6 -18.14 1.17 -14.51
C PRO A 6 -16.69 1.06 -14.39
N GLU A 7 -16.08 0.58 -15.37
CA GLU A 7 -14.78 0.42 -15.21
C GLU A 7 -14.06 1.66 -15.29
N VAL A 8 -13.90 2.34 -14.22
CA VAL A 8 -13.10 3.50 -14.12
C VAL A 8 -11.67 3.01 -13.98
N SER A 9 -10.76 3.43 -14.80
CA SER A 9 -9.37 3.05 -14.67
C SER A 9 -8.81 3.66 -13.39
N SER A 10 -7.71 3.14 -12.91
CA SER A 10 -7.06 3.68 -11.70
C SER A 10 -6.77 5.16 -11.83
N ALA A 11 -6.48 5.63 -13.05
CA ALA A 11 -6.18 7.03 -13.29
C ALA A 11 -7.41 7.94 -13.14
N GLN A 12 -8.61 7.36 -13.22
CA GLN A 12 -9.86 8.13 -13.11
C GLN A 12 -10.43 8.13 -11.70
N LEU A 13 -9.81 7.42 -10.77
CA LEU A 13 -10.28 7.40 -9.40
C LEU A 13 -9.95 8.72 -8.71
N PRO A 14 -10.82 9.17 -7.79
CA PRO A 14 -10.58 10.42 -7.10
C PRO A 14 -9.34 10.36 -6.22
N PRO A 15 -8.72 11.51 -5.92
CA PRO A 15 -7.56 11.52 -5.05
C PRO A 15 -7.95 11.11 -3.62
N ILE A 16 -7.04 10.45 -2.93
CA ILE A 16 -7.29 9.99 -1.57
C ILE A 16 -7.04 11.16 -0.60
N PRO A 17 -8.05 11.55 0.18
CA PRO A 17 -7.87 12.64 1.14
C PRO A 17 -6.84 12.29 2.21
N ALA A 18 -6.24 13.31 2.82
CA ALA A 18 -5.26 13.10 3.88
C ALA A 18 -5.97 12.87 5.20
N LYS A 19 -6.62 11.72 5.34
CA LYS A 19 -7.33 11.32 6.54
C LYS A 19 -6.65 10.09 7.13
N ARG A 20 -6.85 9.90 8.42
CA ARG A 20 -6.28 8.74 9.11
C ARG A 20 -7.13 7.49 8.92
N TYR A 21 -8.46 7.66 8.91
CA TYR A 21 -9.39 6.55 8.79
C TYR A 21 -10.47 6.85 7.77
N PHE A 22 -10.89 5.80 7.06
CA PHE A 22 -11.94 5.89 6.04
C PHE A 22 -13.00 4.85 6.33
N THR A 23 -14.28 5.22 6.15
CA THR A 23 -15.37 4.25 6.28
C THR A 23 -15.42 3.38 5.02
N ILE A 24 -16.12 2.24 5.12
CA ILE A 24 -16.25 1.35 3.97
C ILE A 24 -16.95 2.05 2.79
N GLY A 25 -17.90 2.94 3.07
CA GLY A 25 -18.55 3.73 2.03
C GLY A 25 -17.59 4.66 1.32
N GLU A 26 -16.74 5.35 2.09
CA GLU A 26 -15.72 6.24 1.51
C GLU A 26 -14.71 5.46 0.67
N VAL A 27 -14.26 4.31 1.17
CA VAL A 27 -13.31 3.47 0.43
C VAL A 27 -13.95 2.94 -0.86
N SER A 28 -15.23 2.57 -0.79
CA SER A 28 -15.97 2.12 -1.95
C SER A 28 -15.95 3.18 -3.06
N GLU A 29 -16.18 4.43 -2.71
CA GLU A 29 -16.14 5.53 -3.68
C GLU A 29 -14.73 5.82 -4.17
N LEU A 30 -13.75 5.84 -3.27
CA LEU A 30 -12.37 6.15 -3.62
C LEU A 30 -11.73 5.08 -4.49
N CYS A 31 -12.12 3.83 -4.33
CA CYS A 31 -11.51 2.73 -5.05
C CYS A 31 -12.37 2.18 -6.19
N GLY A 32 -13.63 2.62 -6.28
CA GLY A 32 -14.53 2.14 -7.33
C GLY A 32 -14.88 0.67 -7.16
N VAL A 33 -15.01 0.21 -5.91
CA VAL A 33 -15.31 -1.18 -5.57
C VAL A 33 -16.49 -1.19 -4.61
N LYS A 34 -17.45 -2.06 -4.85
CA LYS A 34 -18.65 -2.13 -4.00
C LYS A 34 -18.32 -2.64 -2.59
N PRO A 35 -19.06 -2.21 -1.56
CA PRO A 35 -18.78 -2.62 -0.20
C PRO A 35 -18.75 -4.13 0.04
N HIS A 36 -19.64 -4.89 -0.60
CA HIS A 36 -19.66 -6.33 -0.41
C HIS A 36 -18.41 -6.99 -1.01
N VAL A 37 -17.85 -6.41 -2.07
CA VAL A 37 -16.60 -6.89 -2.65
C VAL A 37 -15.44 -6.61 -1.72
N LEU A 38 -15.44 -5.44 -1.06
CA LEU A 38 -14.41 -5.10 -0.08
C LEU A 38 -14.41 -6.08 1.10
N ARG A 39 -15.59 -6.47 1.56
CA ARG A 39 -15.72 -7.46 2.63
C ARG A 39 -15.18 -8.82 2.21
N TYR A 40 -15.44 -9.20 0.98
CA TYR A 40 -14.91 -10.44 0.43
C TYR A 40 -13.38 -10.40 0.34
N TRP A 41 -12.83 -9.27 -0.12
CA TRP A 41 -11.39 -9.12 -0.22
C TRP A 41 -10.70 -9.13 1.15
N GLU A 42 -11.35 -8.65 2.19
CA GLU A 42 -10.80 -8.74 3.55
C GLU A 42 -10.53 -10.19 3.95
N GLN A 43 -11.38 -11.10 3.51
CA GLN A 43 -11.23 -12.52 3.81
C GLN A 43 -10.14 -13.16 2.96
N GLU A 44 -9.98 -12.69 1.73
CA GLU A 44 -9.04 -13.28 0.79
C GLU A 44 -7.63 -12.70 0.89
N PHE A 45 -7.50 -11.47 1.29
CA PHE A 45 -6.20 -10.79 1.41
C PHE A 45 -5.89 -10.49 2.87
N THR A 46 -4.91 -11.19 3.41
CA THR A 46 -4.55 -11.05 4.82
C THR A 46 -3.95 -9.69 5.17
N GLN A 47 -3.46 -8.96 4.17
CA GLN A 47 -2.92 -7.63 4.36
C GLN A 47 -4.00 -6.60 4.66
N LEU A 48 -5.27 -6.88 4.30
CA LEU A 48 -6.37 -5.99 4.59
C LEU A 48 -6.91 -6.29 5.98
N LYS A 49 -6.64 -5.41 6.92
CA LYS A 49 -7.06 -5.57 8.31
C LYS A 49 -7.72 -4.29 8.81
N PRO A 50 -8.96 -4.04 8.38
CA PRO A 50 -9.65 -2.84 8.85
C PRO A 50 -9.90 -2.91 10.35
N VAL A 51 -9.90 -1.75 10.98
CA VAL A 51 -10.20 -1.65 12.40
C VAL A 51 -11.73 -1.66 12.56
N LYS A 52 -12.23 -2.56 13.40
CA LYS A 52 -13.67 -2.60 13.70
C LYS A 52 -13.92 -1.81 14.96
N ARG A 53 -14.86 -0.90 14.90
CA ARG A 53 -15.26 -0.10 16.05
C ARG A 53 -16.71 -0.39 16.42
N ARG A 54 -17.27 0.41 17.32
CA ARG A 54 -18.64 0.21 17.80
C ARG A 54 -19.60 0.00 16.64
N GLY A 55 -20.51 -0.96 16.77
CA GLY A 55 -21.53 -1.25 15.78
C GLY A 55 -21.00 -2.00 14.56
N ASN A 56 -19.89 -2.68 14.69
CA ASN A 56 -19.25 -3.43 13.60
C ASN A 56 -18.87 -2.57 12.41
N ARG A 57 -18.67 -1.27 12.62
CA ARG A 57 -18.23 -0.39 11.56
C ARG A 57 -16.76 -0.65 11.25
N ARG A 58 -16.47 -0.78 9.96
CA ARG A 58 -15.10 -0.99 9.50
C ARG A 58 -14.46 0.33 9.11
N TYR A 59 -13.24 0.53 9.61
CA TYR A 59 -12.46 1.72 9.27
C TYR A 59 -11.16 1.27 8.65
N TYR A 60 -10.84 1.83 7.49
CA TYR A 60 -9.63 1.51 6.75
C TYR A 60 -8.62 2.62 6.90
N GLN A 61 -7.35 2.26 7.00
CA GLN A 61 -6.28 3.25 7.06
C GLN A 61 -5.85 3.63 5.64
N HIS A 62 -5.10 4.72 5.53
CA HIS A 62 -4.66 5.22 4.23
C HIS A 62 -3.93 4.16 3.41
N HIS A 63 -3.02 3.42 4.04
CA HIS A 63 -2.27 2.38 3.33
C HIS A 63 -3.16 1.25 2.83
N GLU A 64 -4.26 0.99 3.53
CA GLU A 64 -5.21 -0.03 3.10
C GLU A 64 -6.00 0.42 1.87
N VAL A 65 -6.33 1.71 1.78
CA VAL A 65 -6.99 2.26 0.60
C VAL A 65 -6.08 2.10 -0.63
N LEU A 66 -4.79 2.37 -0.46
CA LEU A 66 -3.82 2.17 -1.53
C LEU A 66 -3.72 0.70 -1.93
N LEU A 67 -3.72 -0.19 -0.95
CA LEU A 67 -3.68 -1.62 -1.20
C LEU A 67 -4.93 -2.08 -1.96
N ILE A 68 -6.10 -1.59 -1.59
CA ILE A 68 -7.35 -1.93 -2.28
C ILE A 68 -7.30 -1.47 -3.73
N ARG A 69 -6.78 -0.27 -3.98
CA ARG A 69 -6.60 0.22 -5.35
C ARG A 69 -5.66 -0.68 -6.15
N ARG A 70 -4.61 -1.18 -5.50
CA ARG A 70 -3.67 -2.09 -6.15
C ARG A 70 -4.33 -3.43 -6.46
N ILE A 71 -5.13 -3.97 -5.53
CA ILE A 71 -5.88 -5.21 -5.75
C ILE A 71 -6.83 -5.03 -6.92
N ARG A 72 -7.56 -3.92 -6.95
CA ARG A 72 -8.48 -3.62 -8.03
C ARG A 72 -7.76 -3.60 -9.38
N GLN A 73 -6.61 -2.95 -9.42
CA GLN A 73 -5.80 -2.89 -10.63
C GLN A 73 -5.40 -4.28 -11.10
N LEU A 74 -4.92 -5.12 -10.19
CA LEU A 74 -4.50 -6.48 -10.53
C LEU A 74 -5.65 -7.33 -11.05
N LEU A 75 -6.81 -7.25 -10.41
CA LEU A 75 -7.95 -8.08 -10.78
C LEU A 75 -8.70 -7.55 -12.00
N TYR A 76 -8.94 -6.25 -12.07
CA TYR A 76 -9.80 -5.67 -13.09
C TYR A 76 -9.04 -5.20 -14.33
N GLU A 77 -7.84 -4.69 -14.16
CA GLU A 77 -7.07 -4.16 -15.29
C GLU A 77 -6.05 -5.15 -15.82
N GLU A 78 -5.39 -5.90 -14.94
CA GLU A 78 -4.35 -6.85 -15.34
C GLU A 78 -4.85 -8.29 -15.45
N GLY A 79 -6.09 -8.55 -15.04
CA GLY A 79 -6.70 -9.86 -15.22
C GLY A 79 -6.20 -10.98 -14.32
N PHE A 80 -5.60 -10.65 -13.20
CA PHE A 80 -5.15 -11.67 -12.25
C PHE A 80 -6.34 -12.32 -11.54
N THR A 81 -6.17 -13.60 -11.17
CA THR A 81 -7.12 -14.26 -10.28
C THR A 81 -6.85 -13.79 -8.85
N ILE A 82 -7.75 -14.11 -7.93
CA ILE A 82 -7.56 -13.78 -6.50
C ILE A 82 -6.25 -14.39 -5.99
N SER A 83 -6.00 -15.67 -6.30
CA SER A 83 -4.76 -16.32 -5.88
C SER A 83 -3.54 -15.67 -6.51
N GLY A 84 -3.60 -15.33 -7.79
CA GLY A 84 -2.51 -14.66 -8.49
C GLY A 84 -2.23 -13.29 -7.93
N ALA A 85 -3.27 -12.51 -7.63
CA ALA A 85 -3.12 -11.20 -7.04
C ALA A 85 -2.51 -11.30 -5.64
N ARG A 86 -2.93 -12.30 -4.85
CA ARG A 86 -2.39 -12.53 -3.52
C ARG A 86 -0.90 -12.83 -3.58
N ASN A 87 -0.49 -13.68 -4.50
CA ASN A 87 0.91 -14.02 -4.70
C ASN A 87 1.73 -12.80 -5.17
N ARG A 88 1.17 -12.02 -6.08
CA ARG A 88 1.83 -10.83 -6.59
C ARG A 88 2.07 -9.79 -5.49
N LEU A 89 1.07 -9.59 -4.63
CA LEU A 89 1.19 -8.67 -3.51
C LEU A 89 2.21 -9.17 -2.49
N GLY A 90 2.28 -10.49 -2.27
CA GLY A 90 3.27 -11.07 -1.39
C GLY A 90 4.68 -10.84 -1.90
N GLU A 91 4.91 -11.05 -3.18
CA GLU A 91 6.21 -10.78 -3.80
C GLU A 91 6.59 -9.31 -3.69
N ALA A 92 5.65 -8.41 -3.96
CA ALA A 92 5.90 -6.98 -3.86
C ALA A 92 6.26 -6.57 -2.43
N ALA A 93 5.61 -7.17 -1.44
CA ALA A 93 5.90 -6.90 -0.05
C ALA A 93 7.32 -7.36 0.33
N ILE A 94 7.73 -8.53 -0.14
CA ILE A 94 9.07 -9.05 0.09
C ILE A 94 10.11 -8.14 -0.56
N GLN A 95 9.88 -7.74 -1.79
CA GLN A 95 10.80 -6.84 -2.50
C GLN A 95 10.94 -5.51 -1.77
N ARG A 96 9.85 -4.96 -1.28
CA ARG A 96 9.90 -3.71 -0.53
C ARG A 96 10.71 -3.84 0.75
N GLN A 97 10.58 -4.98 1.43
CA GLN A 97 11.32 -5.23 2.64
C GLN A 97 12.82 -5.33 2.34
N GLU A 98 13.19 -6.00 1.26
CA GLU A 98 14.57 -6.10 0.83
C GLU A 98 15.15 -4.74 0.45
N GLU A 99 14.39 -3.92 -0.26
CA GLU A 99 14.82 -2.59 -0.63
C GLU A 99 15.05 -1.69 0.59
N LEU A 100 14.16 -1.77 1.58
CA LEU A 100 14.31 -1.01 2.80
C LEU A 100 15.55 -1.44 3.57
N THR A 101 15.82 -2.74 3.63
CA THR A 101 17.03 -3.26 4.27
C THR A 101 18.27 -2.77 3.57
N GLU A 102 18.26 -2.74 2.25
CA GLU A 102 19.38 -2.23 1.46
C GLU A 102 19.62 -0.75 1.71
N VAL A 103 18.56 0.04 1.75
CA VAL A 103 18.65 1.47 2.04
C VAL A 103 19.22 1.69 3.45
N GLU A 104 18.79 0.90 4.41
CA GLU A 104 19.30 1.01 5.77
C GLU A 104 20.78 0.67 5.85
N ARG A 105 21.23 -0.34 5.12
CA ARG A 105 22.65 -0.67 5.04
C ARG A 105 23.44 0.47 4.43
N CYS A 106 22.95 1.05 3.34
CA CYS A 106 23.62 2.18 2.69
C CYS A 106 23.73 3.37 3.63
N LYS A 107 22.69 3.66 4.38
CA LYS A 107 22.70 4.75 5.35
C LYS A 107 23.72 4.51 6.45
N ALA A 108 23.82 3.28 6.94
CA ALA A 108 24.79 2.92 7.96
C ALA A 108 26.22 3.08 7.45
N LEU A 109 26.50 2.64 6.24
CA LEU A 109 27.82 2.80 5.62
C LEU A 109 28.17 4.26 5.44
N LEU A 110 27.22 5.08 5.00
CA LEU A 110 27.45 6.51 4.84
C LEU A 110 27.74 7.19 6.18
N ALA A 111 27.04 6.77 7.22
CA ALA A 111 27.28 7.29 8.56
C ALA A 111 28.68 6.96 9.04
N GLU A 112 29.17 5.74 8.80
CA GLU A 112 30.52 5.32 9.14
C GLU A 112 31.56 6.15 8.37
N LEU A 113 31.32 6.35 7.08
CA LEU A 113 32.21 7.18 6.26
C LEU A 113 32.30 8.61 6.77
N ARG A 114 31.18 9.16 7.22
CA ARG A 114 31.17 10.51 7.78
C ARG A 114 31.99 10.60 9.07
N ILE A 115 31.87 9.59 9.90
CA ILE A 115 32.62 9.53 11.14
C ILE A 115 34.12 9.45 10.82
N ASP A 116 34.52 8.60 9.88
CA ASP A 116 35.91 8.46 9.49
C ASP A 116 36.50 9.76 8.95
N VAL A 117 35.75 10.46 8.10
CA VAL A 117 36.18 11.75 7.56
C VAL A 117 36.32 12.79 8.65
N ALA A 118 35.38 12.83 9.57
CA ALA A 118 35.44 13.76 10.69
C ALA A 118 36.65 13.50 11.58
N ASP A 119 36.97 12.23 11.84
CA ASP A 119 38.12 11.84 12.62
C ASP A 119 39.42 12.23 11.90
N ALA A 120 39.50 12.00 10.58
CA ALA A 120 40.65 12.39 9.79
C ALA A 120 40.87 13.89 9.80
N LEU A 121 39.80 14.67 9.70
CA LEU A 121 39.88 16.12 9.77
C LEU A 121 40.33 16.60 11.16
N ALA A 122 39.86 15.93 12.20
CA ALA A 122 40.26 16.27 13.55
C ALA A 122 41.74 15.99 13.76
N GLU A 123 42.25 14.90 13.23
CA GLU A 123 43.70 14.62 13.31
C GLU A 123 44.53 15.64 12.55
N LEU A 124 44.04 16.09 11.39
CA LEU A 124 44.73 17.08 10.60
C LEU A 124 44.77 18.45 11.28
N ARG A 125 43.82 18.74 12.14
CA ARG A 125 43.76 19.99 12.87
C ARG A 125 44.57 19.95 14.16
N ALA A 126 44.93 18.79 14.59
CA ALA A 126 45.77 18.63 15.74
C ALA A 126 47.26 18.80 15.37
#